data_487dbc67251d422f5a0cf4cec73db247
#
_entry.id   487dbc67251d422f5a0cf4cec73db247
#
_cell.length_a   1.000
_cell.length_b   1.000
_cell.length_c   1.000
_cell.angle_alpha   90.00
_cell.angle_beta   90.00
_cell.angle_gamma   90.00
#
_symmetry.space_group_name_H-M   'P 1'
#
loop_
_entity.id
_entity.type
_entity.pdbx_description
1 polymer ?
#
loop_
_entity_poly.entity_id
_entity_poly.type
_entity_poly.pdbx_seq_one_letter_code
_entity_poly.pdbx_strand_id
1 'polypeptide(L)'
;MVAGGPAGANERGVADSPLTFSQESVEFDLEKVGGHSLVKVDFGDGTRHSFIIDTGAPTNVIDERLASAQGYEVVGQRMVGSPGGNPMPAKVVRIPEVRVGEAIIKNAEFVVVALDQMSRGLMQGVLGMSLFKGYLLTIDQGNGRVVVSRGSLSPGGPGVIAYESSDDQIQFDIDVAGQPVPVNLDTGAPGYFTLPAALKQTLPLQDTPARTGTAELTGGTHTVETARLNGEIEFADLRFEDPTVAFIDSSTTRGNIGNGILDTLEISLDQRNRLIAIHRSIPQEHSSQPTGEPRVVMRRVAGPQTPRRRLGIRFQGTPGGGQLIVAGVDPGSISEQAGFRAGDRIIAINDRPCEELDVNELGSLLGGASPLRFQLERNGESLVIDVQ
;
A
#
# COMPACT_ATOMS: atom_id res chain seq x y z
N MET A 1 -22.15 37.12 -44.90
CA MET A 1 -21.58 37.32 -43.55
C MET A 1 -22.29 36.33 -42.63
N VAL A 2 -21.63 35.22 -42.31
CA VAL A 2 -22.09 34.26 -41.34
C VAL A 2 -20.95 34.07 -40.35
N ALA A 3 -21.20 34.50 -39.12
CA ALA A 3 -20.25 34.38 -38.01
C ALA A 3 -20.18 32.90 -37.57
N GLY A 4 -19.01 32.33 -37.65
CA GLY A 4 -18.70 31.01 -37.05
C GLY A 4 -18.55 31.14 -35.55
N GLY A 5 -19.38 30.42 -34.81
CA GLY A 5 -19.20 30.22 -33.35
C GLY A 5 -18.03 29.26 -33.06
N PRO A 6 -17.48 29.32 -31.88
CA PRO A 6 -16.35 28.46 -31.52
C PRO A 6 -16.78 26.99 -31.43
N ALA A 7 -16.02 26.14 -32.10
CA ALA A 7 -16.17 24.69 -32.06
C ALA A 7 -16.02 24.17 -30.64
N GLY A 8 -16.93 23.30 -30.24
CA GLY A 8 -16.98 22.67 -28.93
C GLY A 8 -15.70 21.94 -28.59
N ALA A 9 -15.36 22.04 -27.31
CA ALA A 9 -14.29 21.27 -26.69
C ALA A 9 -14.58 19.77 -26.84
N ASN A 10 -13.53 19.10 -27.23
CA ASN A 10 -13.46 17.74 -27.73
C ASN A 10 -13.84 16.72 -26.63
N GLU A 11 -15.01 16.08 -26.76
CA GLU A 11 -15.43 14.91 -25.97
C GLU A 11 -14.64 13.62 -26.31
N ARG A 12 -13.38 13.71 -26.69
CA ARG A 12 -12.53 12.56 -26.95
C ARG A 12 -11.69 12.26 -25.71
N GLY A 13 -12.12 11.34 -24.87
CA GLY A 13 -11.27 10.90 -23.77
C GLY A 13 -11.89 9.96 -22.74
N VAL A 14 -13.20 9.75 -22.75
CA VAL A 14 -13.89 8.88 -21.77
C VAL A 14 -14.21 7.50 -22.36
N ALA A 15 -13.95 7.26 -23.64
CA ALA A 15 -14.42 6.06 -24.35
C ALA A 15 -13.65 4.76 -24.03
N ASP A 16 -12.49 4.82 -23.37
CA ASP A 16 -11.61 3.67 -23.20
C ASP A 16 -11.57 3.06 -21.78
N SER A 17 -12.24 3.66 -20.80
CA SER A 17 -12.30 3.09 -19.46
C SER A 17 -13.58 2.28 -19.23
N PRO A 18 -13.49 1.05 -18.72
CA PRO A 18 -14.65 0.25 -18.34
C PRO A 18 -15.37 0.80 -17.10
N LEU A 19 -14.77 1.76 -16.38
CA LEU A 19 -15.31 2.39 -15.18
C LEU A 19 -16.32 3.47 -15.53
N THR A 20 -17.47 3.45 -14.87
CA THR A 20 -18.54 4.45 -15.04
C THR A 20 -19.17 4.83 -13.71
N PHE A 21 -19.61 6.07 -13.60
CA PHE A 21 -20.39 6.59 -12.47
C PHE A 21 -21.24 7.78 -12.94
N SER A 22 -22.33 8.08 -12.20
CA SER A 22 -23.32 9.08 -12.63
C SER A 22 -23.00 10.51 -12.21
N GLN A 23 -22.18 10.69 -11.18
CA GLN A 23 -21.83 11.99 -10.60
C GLN A 23 -20.54 12.56 -11.24
N GLU A 24 -20.10 13.75 -10.83
CA GLU A 24 -18.81 14.33 -11.25
C GLU A 24 -17.61 13.56 -10.63
N SER A 25 -17.83 12.98 -9.46
CA SER A 25 -16.85 12.12 -8.77
C SER A 25 -17.53 11.01 -8.01
N VAL A 26 -16.79 9.97 -7.73
CA VAL A 26 -17.17 8.89 -6.82
C VAL A 26 -16.04 8.68 -5.80
N GLU A 27 -16.42 8.40 -4.57
CA GLU A 27 -15.49 8.13 -3.47
C GLU A 27 -15.76 6.74 -2.89
N PHE A 28 -14.70 6.07 -2.45
CA PHE A 28 -14.77 4.80 -1.73
C PHE A 28 -13.65 4.67 -0.71
N ASP A 29 -13.92 3.92 0.35
CA ASP A 29 -13.03 3.78 1.49
C ASP A 29 -11.82 2.88 1.17
N LEU A 30 -10.66 3.25 1.75
CA LEU A 30 -9.47 2.41 1.85
C LEU A 30 -9.34 1.88 3.27
N GLU A 31 -9.34 0.56 3.39
CA GLU A 31 -9.05 -0.12 4.66
C GLU A 31 -7.56 -0.52 4.71
N LYS A 32 -6.86 -0.17 5.80
CA LYS A 32 -5.47 -0.58 5.99
C LYS A 32 -5.38 -1.93 6.68
N VAL A 33 -4.85 -2.93 5.99
CA VAL A 33 -4.68 -4.29 6.52
C VAL A 33 -3.31 -4.83 6.12
N GLY A 34 -2.48 -5.21 7.10
CA GLY A 34 -1.18 -5.86 6.84
C GLY A 34 -0.18 -5.03 6.03
N GLY A 35 -0.26 -3.68 6.11
CA GLY A 35 0.59 -2.77 5.35
C GLY A 35 0.11 -2.50 3.91
N HIS A 36 -1.07 -3.00 3.55
CA HIS A 36 -1.73 -2.73 2.28
C HIS A 36 -2.99 -1.89 2.48
N SER A 37 -3.31 -1.08 1.47
CA SER A 37 -4.55 -0.30 1.41
C SER A 37 -5.53 -1.01 0.49
N LEU A 38 -6.64 -1.48 1.07
CA LEU A 38 -7.63 -2.34 0.42
C LEU A 38 -8.92 -1.60 0.16
N VAL A 39 -9.54 -1.86 -0.97
CA VAL A 39 -10.92 -1.45 -1.31
C VAL A 39 -11.82 -2.68 -1.33
N LYS A 40 -13.10 -2.49 -1.03
CA LYS A 40 -14.10 -3.55 -1.12
C LYS A 40 -14.76 -3.56 -2.49
N VAL A 41 -14.68 -4.71 -3.14
CA VAL A 41 -15.18 -4.96 -4.49
C VAL A 41 -16.33 -5.97 -4.42
N ASP A 42 -17.43 -5.67 -5.09
CA ASP A 42 -18.64 -6.49 -5.15
C ASP A 42 -18.82 -7.07 -6.56
N PHE A 43 -18.87 -8.38 -6.66
CA PHE A 43 -19.10 -9.12 -7.92
C PHE A 43 -20.55 -9.58 -8.08
N GLY A 44 -21.45 -9.15 -7.18
CA GLY A 44 -22.86 -9.56 -7.19
C GLY A 44 -23.10 -10.95 -6.58
N ASP A 45 -22.11 -11.53 -5.93
CA ASP A 45 -22.18 -12.85 -5.27
C ASP A 45 -22.60 -12.78 -3.79
N GLY A 46 -22.95 -11.58 -3.30
CA GLY A 46 -23.30 -11.32 -1.92
C GLY A 46 -22.10 -11.18 -0.98
N THR A 47 -20.89 -11.24 -1.50
CA THR A 47 -19.65 -11.09 -0.73
C THR A 47 -18.87 -9.86 -1.21
N ARG A 48 -18.27 -9.11 -0.28
CA ARG A 48 -17.34 -8.04 -0.60
C ARG A 48 -15.91 -8.54 -0.51
N HIS A 49 -15.22 -8.52 -1.64
CA HIS A 49 -13.86 -9.00 -1.78
C HIS A 49 -12.85 -7.87 -1.58
N SER A 50 -11.69 -8.17 -1.01
CA SER A 50 -10.63 -7.19 -0.76
C SER A 50 -9.68 -7.11 -1.94
N PHE A 51 -9.51 -5.91 -2.51
CA PHE A 51 -8.61 -5.63 -3.63
C PHE A 51 -7.68 -4.47 -3.27
N ILE A 52 -6.45 -4.49 -3.76
CA ILE A 52 -5.59 -3.29 -3.72
C ILE A 52 -5.82 -2.43 -4.97
N ILE A 53 -5.62 -1.12 -4.84
CA ILE A 53 -5.40 -0.23 -5.99
C ILE A 53 -3.89 -0.11 -6.13
N ASP A 54 -3.37 -0.57 -7.26
CA ASP A 54 -1.94 -0.73 -7.46
C ASP A 54 -1.46 0.13 -8.63
N THR A 55 -0.74 1.22 -8.31
CA THR A 55 -0.17 2.12 -9.31
C THR A 55 1.02 1.50 -10.05
N GLY A 56 1.61 0.43 -9.53
CA GLY A 56 2.63 -0.36 -10.19
C GLY A 56 2.07 -1.43 -11.14
N ALA A 57 0.75 -1.71 -11.07
CA ALA A 57 0.10 -2.70 -11.94
C ALA A 57 -0.58 -2.05 -13.15
N PRO A 58 -0.17 -2.37 -14.38
CA PRO A 58 -0.81 -1.84 -15.59
C PRO A 58 -2.20 -2.43 -15.84
N THR A 59 -2.49 -3.64 -15.31
CA THR A 59 -3.72 -4.39 -15.58
C THR A 59 -4.38 -4.87 -14.30
N ASN A 60 -5.69 -5.15 -14.37
CA ASN A 60 -6.41 -5.74 -13.25
C ASN A 60 -6.04 -7.21 -13.07
N VAL A 61 -6.04 -7.67 -11.82
CA VAL A 61 -5.75 -9.06 -11.44
C VAL A 61 -6.85 -9.60 -10.55
N ILE A 62 -7.22 -10.87 -10.72
CA ILE A 62 -8.17 -11.59 -9.87
C ILE A 62 -7.56 -12.91 -9.42
N ASP A 63 -7.84 -13.27 -8.17
CA ASP A 63 -7.43 -14.58 -7.63
C ASP A 63 -8.06 -15.74 -8.39
N GLU A 64 -7.28 -16.79 -8.64
CA GLU A 64 -7.70 -17.98 -9.41
C GLU A 64 -8.91 -18.68 -8.80
N ARG A 65 -9.01 -18.75 -7.46
CA ARG A 65 -10.14 -19.40 -6.78
C ARG A 65 -11.41 -18.59 -6.96
N LEU A 66 -11.31 -17.26 -6.82
CA LEU A 66 -12.45 -16.36 -7.02
C LEU A 66 -12.91 -16.41 -8.48
N ALA A 67 -12.00 -16.30 -9.45
CA ALA A 67 -12.35 -16.38 -10.87
C ALA A 67 -13.01 -17.71 -11.24
N SER A 68 -12.52 -18.83 -10.68
CA SER A 68 -13.05 -20.17 -10.91
C SER A 68 -14.43 -20.35 -10.25
N ALA A 69 -14.62 -19.86 -9.04
CA ALA A 69 -15.91 -19.93 -8.33
C ALA A 69 -17.02 -19.18 -9.06
N GLN A 70 -16.68 -18.04 -9.70
CA GLN A 70 -17.62 -17.22 -10.46
C GLN A 70 -17.86 -17.73 -11.90
N GLY A 71 -17.02 -18.62 -12.41
CA GLY A 71 -17.16 -19.23 -13.74
C GLY A 71 -17.01 -18.24 -14.90
N TYR A 72 -16.16 -17.21 -14.74
CA TYR A 72 -15.97 -16.19 -15.79
C TYR A 72 -15.39 -16.76 -17.08
N GLU A 73 -15.80 -16.18 -18.22
CA GLU A 73 -15.31 -16.54 -19.54
C GLU A 73 -13.83 -16.22 -19.70
N VAL A 74 -13.04 -17.24 -20.11
CA VAL A 74 -11.64 -17.02 -20.50
C VAL A 74 -11.60 -16.45 -21.91
N VAL A 75 -11.12 -15.22 -22.06
CA VAL A 75 -11.07 -14.48 -23.33
C VAL A 75 -9.68 -14.43 -23.96
N GLY A 76 -8.66 -14.92 -23.25
CA GLY A 76 -7.29 -14.94 -23.78
C GLY A 76 -6.25 -15.36 -22.76
N GLN A 77 -5.00 -15.12 -23.14
CA GLN A 77 -3.82 -15.30 -22.27
C GLN A 77 -2.91 -14.06 -22.39
N ARG A 78 -2.20 -13.74 -21.32
CA ARG A 78 -1.22 -12.66 -21.26
C ARG A 78 -0.01 -13.10 -20.47
N MET A 79 1.18 -12.61 -20.84
CA MET A 79 2.38 -12.79 -20.01
C MET A 79 2.31 -11.83 -18.83
N VAL A 80 2.55 -12.34 -17.64
CA VAL A 80 2.56 -11.56 -16.39
C VAL A 80 3.84 -11.82 -15.61
N GLY A 81 4.36 -10.78 -14.98
CA GLY A 81 5.57 -10.86 -14.17
C GLY A 81 5.80 -9.55 -13.43
N SER A 82 6.61 -9.57 -12.38
CA SER A 82 7.12 -8.36 -11.73
C SER A 82 8.43 -7.89 -12.39
N PRO A 83 8.79 -6.62 -12.25
CA PRO A 83 10.07 -6.11 -12.75
C PRO A 83 11.24 -6.95 -12.24
N GLY A 84 12.11 -7.39 -13.17
CA GLY A 84 13.25 -8.25 -12.85
C GLY A 84 12.95 -9.75 -12.70
N GLY A 85 11.67 -10.16 -12.82
CA GLY A 85 11.26 -11.55 -12.76
C GLY A 85 11.06 -12.21 -14.12
N ASN A 86 10.84 -13.54 -14.12
CA ASN A 86 10.53 -14.30 -15.33
C ASN A 86 9.02 -14.23 -15.60
N PRO A 87 8.59 -13.69 -16.77
CA PRO A 87 7.18 -13.64 -17.09
C PRO A 87 6.58 -15.06 -17.27
N MET A 88 5.36 -15.25 -16.79
CA MET A 88 4.60 -16.49 -16.93
C MET A 88 3.28 -16.25 -17.67
N PRO A 89 2.78 -17.22 -18.47
CA PRO A 89 1.48 -17.08 -19.10
C PRO A 89 0.37 -17.22 -18.07
N ALA A 90 -0.56 -16.27 -18.07
CA ALA A 90 -1.76 -16.27 -17.24
C ALA A 90 -3.02 -16.13 -18.10
N LYS A 91 -4.12 -16.74 -17.66
CA LYS A 91 -5.42 -16.60 -18.31
C LYS A 91 -5.95 -15.18 -18.11
N VAL A 92 -6.71 -14.70 -19.10
CA VAL A 92 -7.47 -13.45 -19.00
C VAL A 92 -8.94 -13.80 -19.01
N VAL A 93 -9.68 -13.33 -18.02
CA VAL A 93 -11.13 -13.48 -17.94
C VAL A 93 -11.82 -12.12 -18.16
N ARG A 94 -13.01 -12.14 -18.74
CA ARG A 94 -13.87 -10.97 -18.87
C ARG A 94 -14.95 -11.02 -17.80
N ILE A 95 -15.03 -9.96 -17.00
CA ILE A 95 -16.01 -9.82 -15.94
C ILE A 95 -17.08 -8.84 -16.40
N PRO A 96 -18.36 -9.28 -16.47
CA PRO A 96 -19.44 -8.46 -17.01
C PRO A 96 -19.70 -7.18 -16.23
N GLU A 97 -19.75 -7.29 -14.90
CA GLU A 97 -19.95 -6.15 -14.00
C GLU A 97 -19.26 -6.38 -12.65
N VAL A 98 -18.64 -5.33 -12.15
CA VAL A 98 -18.00 -5.25 -10.81
C VAL A 98 -18.36 -3.89 -10.22
N ARG A 99 -18.56 -3.81 -8.92
CA ARG A 99 -18.87 -2.55 -8.22
C ARG A 99 -17.80 -2.24 -7.16
N VAL A 100 -17.45 -0.96 -7.09
CA VAL A 100 -16.60 -0.41 -6.02
C VAL A 100 -17.29 0.86 -5.50
N GLY A 101 -17.90 0.79 -4.33
CA GLY A 101 -18.80 1.85 -3.89
C GLY A 101 -19.93 2.08 -4.92
N GLU A 102 -20.09 3.33 -5.38
CA GLU A 102 -21.05 3.70 -6.42
C GLU A 102 -20.49 3.59 -7.85
N ALA A 103 -19.20 3.29 -8.00
CA ALA A 103 -18.60 3.08 -9.32
C ALA A 103 -18.95 1.69 -9.87
N ILE A 104 -19.25 1.64 -11.15
CA ILE A 104 -19.56 0.41 -11.89
C ILE A 104 -18.49 0.20 -12.96
N ILE A 105 -17.90 -0.99 -12.96
CA ILE A 105 -16.91 -1.45 -13.91
C ILE A 105 -17.60 -2.49 -14.80
N LYS A 106 -17.65 -2.26 -16.11
CA LYS A 106 -18.33 -3.17 -17.05
C LYS A 106 -17.36 -3.76 -18.06
N ASN A 107 -17.55 -5.05 -18.34
CA ASN A 107 -16.79 -5.78 -19.36
C ASN A 107 -15.27 -5.65 -19.21
N ALA A 108 -14.79 -5.56 -17.96
CA ALA A 108 -13.37 -5.41 -17.70
C ALA A 108 -12.63 -6.75 -17.79
N GLU A 109 -11.42 -6.68 -18.30
CA GLU A 109 -10.52 -7.84 -18.36
C GLU A 109 -9.67 -7.89 -17.09
N PHE A 110 -9.55 -9.10 -16.54
CA PHE A 110 -8.72 -9.40 -15.38
C PHE A 110 -7.79 -10.56 -15.71
N VAL A 111 -6.54 -10.42 -15.34
CA VAL A 111 -5.55 -11.50 -15.39
C VAL A 111 -5.73 -12.40 -14.18
N VAL A 112 -5.77 -13.70 -14.39
CA VAL A 112 -5.97 -14.70 -13.33
C VAL A 112 -4.62 -15.13 -12.77
N VAL A 113 -4.41 -14.92 -11.46
CA VAL A 113 -3.17 -15.28 -10.76
C VAL A 113 -3.52 -15.92 -9.41
N ALA A 114 -2.70 -16.84 -8.92
CA ALA A 114 -2.87 -17.46 -7.61
C ALA A 114 -2.44 -16.51 -6.47
N LEU A 115 -3.23 -15.44 -6.22
CA LEU A 115 -2.94 -14.40 -5.24
C LEU A 115 -3.10 -14.87 -3.81
N ASP A 116 -4.04 -15.76 -3.53
CA ASP A 116 -4.33 -16.24 -2.17
C ASP A 116 -3.09 -16.87 -1.51
N GLN A 117 -2.27 -17.57 -2.30
CA GLN A 117 -1.01 -18.15 -1.83
C GLN A 117 0.04 -17.08 -1.51
N MET A 118 0.10 -16.01 -2.31
CA MET A 118 1.06 -14.92 -2.14
C MET A 118 0.66 -13.98 -1.01
N SER A 119 -0.62 -13.68 -0.90
CA SER A 119 -1.19 -12.73 0.08
C SER A 119 -1.65 -13.38 1.39
N ARG A 120 -1.58 -14.71 1.49
CA ARG A 120 -2.12 -15.48 2.62
C ARG A 120 -3.60 -15.17 2.90
N GLY A 121 -4.39 -15.00 1.83
CA GLY A 121 -5.81 -14.70 1.92
C GLY A 121 -6.15 -13.22 2.18
N LEU A 122 -5.16 -12.34 2.26
CA LEU A 122 -5.37 -10.93 2.58
C LEU A 122 -6.15 -10.20 1.48
N MET A 123 -5.89 -10.53 0.22
CA MET A 123 -6.53 -9.90 -0.93
C MET A 123 -6.91 -10.93 -2.00
N GLN A 124 -7.97 -10.63 -2.74
CA GLN A 124 -8.47 -11.45 -3.83
C GLN A 124 -8.24 -10.82 -5.20
N GLY A 125 -7.61 -9.64 -5.26
CA GLY A 125 -7.30 -9.04 -6.55
C GLY A 125 -6.60 -7.69 -6.47
N VAL A 126 -6.36 -7.16 -7.67
CA VAL A 126 -5.71 -5.87 -7.92
C VAL A 126 -6.55 -5.08 -8.92
N LEU A 127 -6.85 -3.84 -8.61
CA LEU A 127 -7.36 -2.85 -9.54
C LEU A 127 -6.16 -2.07 -10.10
N GLY A 128 -5.82 -2.34 -11.34
CA GLY A 128 -4.67 -1.74 -12.02
C GLY A 128 -4.99 -0.42 -12.70
N MET A 129 -3.96 0.26 -13.16
CA MET A 129 -4.07 1.61 -13.73
C MET A 129 -4.89 1.69 -15.01
N SER A 130 -5.00 0.60 -15.78
CA SER A 130 -5.86 0.55 -16.98
C SER A 130 -7.32 0.88 -16.68
N LEU A 131 -7.81 0.61 -15.46
CA LEU A 131 -9.16 0.87 -15.04
C LEU A 131 -9.49 2.37 -14.95
N PHE A 132 -8.51 3.17 -14.58
CA PHE A 132 -8.67 4.60 -14.29
C PHE A 132 -8.27 5.51 -15.47
N LYS A 133 -7.98 4.94 -16.66
CA LYS A 133 -7.70 5.73 -17.86
C LYS A 133 -8.87 6.66 -18.16
N GLY A 134 -8.59 7.93 -18.42
CA GLY A 134 -9.61 8.93 -18.69
C GLY A 134 -10.20 9.65 -17.47
N TYR A 135 -9.81 9.27 -16.27
CA TYR A 135 -10.21 9.92 -15.02
C TYR A 135 -9.01 10.48 -14.26
N LEU A 136 -9.28 11.41 -13.36
CA LEU A 136 -8.36 11.80 -12.30
C LEU A 136 -8.57 10.85 -11.12
N LEU A 137 -7.56 10.07 -10.79
CA LEU A 137 -7.55 9.16 -9.65
C LEU A 137 -6.81 9.82 -8.49
N THR A 138 -7.48 10.08 -7.38
CA THR A 138 -6.85 10.54 -6.14
C THR A 138 -6.88 9.44 -5.10
N ILE A 139 -5.72 9.06 -4.58
CA ILE A 139 -5.53 8.07 -3.51
C ILE A 139 -5.01 8.81 -2.30
N ASP A 140 -5.85 9.02 -1.31
CA ASP A 140 -5.52 9.68 -0.04
C ASP A 140 -5.39 8.61 1.05
N GLN A 141 -4.20 8.02 1.12
CA GLN A 141 -3.93 6.92 2.04
C GLN A 141 -3.99 7.35 3.50
N GLY A 142 -3.61 8.59 3.80
CA GLY A 142 -3.65 9.14 5.15
C GLY A 142 -5.07 9.28 5.70
N ASN A 143 -6.04 9.61 4.85
CA ASN A 143 -7.46 9.69 5.22
C ASN A 143 -8.26 8.43 4.86
N GLY A 144 -7.62 7.40 4.30
CA GLY A 144 -8.27 6.13 3.99
C GLY A 144 -9.35 6.23 2.92
N ARG A 145 -9.12 7.01 1.85
CA ARG A 145 -10.11 7.19 0.78
C ARG A 145 -9.50 7.21 -0.61
N VAL A 146 -10.31 6.88 -1.59
CA VAL A 146 -10.02 7.03 -3.01
C VAL A 146 -11.12 7.85 -3.66
N VAL A 147 -10.74 8.81 -4.50
CA VAL A 147 -11.67 9.61 -5.29
C VAL A 147 -11.36 9.42 -6.77
N VAL A 148 -12.36 9.09 -7.56
CA VAL A 148 -12.27 9.06 -9.02
C VAL A 148 -13.16 10.16 -9.57
N SER A 149 -12.59 11.07 -10.37
CA SER A 149 -13.32 12.23 -10.87
C SER A 149 -13.06 12.50 -12.36
N ARG A 150 -13.89 13.34 -12.96
CA ARG A 150 -13.72 13.82 -14.35
C ARG A 150 -12.73 14.98 -14.46
N GLY A 151 -12.10 15.38 -13.33
CA GLY A 151 -11.13 16.46 -13.27
C GLY A 151 -9.83 16.19 -14.06
N SER A 152 -8.94 17.16 -14.01
CA SER A 152 -7.58 17.07 -14.58
C SER A 152 -6.60 17.91 -13.76
N LEU A 153 -5.32 17.56 -13.83
CA LEU A 153 -4.24 18.36 -13.25
C LEU A 153 -3.75 19.42 -14.24
N SER A 154 -3.27 20.54 -13.71
CA SER A 154 -2.62 21.58 -14.49
C SER A 154 -1.10 21.53 -14.31
N PRO A 155 -0.30 21.58 -15.39
CA PRO A 155 1.15 21.66 -15.29
C PRO A 155 1.59 22.86 -14.46
N GLY A 156 2.61 22.67 -13.61
CA GLY A 156 3.14 23.73 -12.73
C GLY A 156 2.27 24.07 -11.54
N GLY A 157 1.21 23.32 -11.26
CA GLY A 157 0.48 23.40 -9.99
C GLY A 157 1.36 22.95 -8.81
N PRO A 158 0.99 23.29 -7.56
CA PRO A 158 1.71 22.85 -6.38
C PRO A 158 1.83 21.32 -6.35
N GLY A 159 3.03 20.78 -6.08
CA GLY A 159 3.29 19.35 -6.02
C GLY A 159 3.05 18.57 -7.32
N VAL A 160 2.77 19.26 -8.44
CA VAL A 160 2.48 18.63 -9.75
C VAL A 160 3.78 18.44 -10.52
N ILE A 161 4.08 17.19 -10.84
CA ILE A 161 5.21 16.81 -11.69
C ILE A 161 4.71 16.01 -12.91
N ALA A 162 5.48 16.08 -14.01
CA ALA A 162 5.26 15.20 -15.15
C ALA A 162 5.89 13.83 -14.86
N TYR A 163 5.30 12.77 -15.39
CA TYR A 163 5.86 11.44 -15.30
C TYR A 163 5.97 10.78 -16.70
N GLU A 164 6.91 9.88 -16.82
CA GLU A 164 7.00 9.00 -17.98
C GLU A 164 6.18 7.74 -17.75
N SER A 165 5.61 7.20 -18.82
CA SER A 165 4.91 5.93 -18.78
C SER A 165 5.58 4.98 -19.75
N SER A 166 6.32 4.01 -19.22
CA SER A 166 6.72 2.83 -19.96
C SER A 166 5.97 1.64 -19.41
N ASP A 167 5.37 0.85 -20.28
CA ASP A 167 4.56 -0.31 -19.92
C ASP A 167 3.41 0.00 -18.94
N ASP A 168 2.80 1.20 -19.09
CA ASP A 168 1.73 1.72 -18.23
C ASP A 168 2.13 1.89 -16.74
N GLN A 169 3.42 1.90 -16.41
CA GLN A 169 3.93 2.21 -15.08
C GLN A 169 4.20 3.71 -14.93
N ILE A 170 3.98 4.24 -13.73
CA ILE A 170 4.22 5.65 -13.39
C ILE A 170 5.67 5.82 -12.96
N GLN A 171 6.44 6.55 -13.77
CA GLN A 171 7.88 6.70 -13.60
C GLN A 171 8.28 8.18 -13.61
N PHE A 172 9.10 8.58 -12.65
CA PHE A 172 9.68 9.92 -12.59
C PHE A 172 11.03 9.87 -11.86
N ASP A 173 11.81 10.92 -12.00
CA ASP A 173 13.07 11.05 -11.28
C ASP A 173 12.83 11.70 -9.91
N ILE A 174 13.51 11.17 -8.89
CA ILE A 174 13.65 11.80 -7.58
C ILE A 174 15.10 12.19 -7.36
N ASP A 175 15.35 13.23 -6.57
CA ASP A 175 16.70 13.54 -6.12
C ASP A 175 17.04 12.70 -4.88
N VAL A 176 18.14 11.98 -4.91
CA VAL A 176 18.66 11.21 -3.79
C VAL A 176 20.05 11.72 -3.45
N ALA A 177 20.16 12.56 -2.43
CA ALA A 177 21.41 13.19 -2.01
C ALA A 177 22.16 13.88 -3.17
N GLY A 178 21.45 14.64 -4.00
CA GLY A 178 21.99 15.37 -5.15
C GLY A 178 22.15 14.52 -6.43
N GLN A 179 21.66 13.28 -6.46
CA GLN A 179 21.69 12.39 -7.61
C GLN A 179 20.29 12.10 -8.12
N PRO A 180 19.97 12.30 -9.41
CA PRO A 180 18.69 11.90 -9.97
C PRO A 180 18.61 10.37 -10.06
N VAL A 181 17.54 9.80 -9.52
CA VAL A 181 17.26 8.37 -9.54
C VAL A 181 15.86 8.13 -10.09
N PRO A 182 15.73 7.38 -11.20
CA PRO A 182 14.42 7.03 -11.73
C PRO A 182 13.72 6.04 -10.80
N VAL A 183 12.45 6.31 -10.48
CA VAL A 183 11.64 5.46 -9.59
C VAL A 183 10.28 5.16 -10.20
N ASN A 184 9.70 4.06 -9.74
CA ASN A 184 8.28 3.76 -9.92
C ASN A 184 7.51 4.21 -8.67
N LEU A 185 6.27 4.66 -8.87
CA LEU A 185 5.31 4.85 -7.80
C LEU A 185 4.45 3.60 -7.67
N ASP A 186 4.43 2.98 -6.49
CA ASP A 186 3.88 1.63 -6.33
C ASP A 186 3.09 1.49 -5.02
N THR A 187 1.79 1.72 -5.10
CA THR A 187 0.86 1.53 -3.97
C THR A 187 0.59 0.05 -3.67
N GLY A 188 1.05 -0.87 -4.51
CA GLY A 188 1.02 -2.32 -4.27
C GLY A 188 2.19 -2.81 -3.42
N ALA A 189 3.31 -2.08 -3.37
CA ALA A 189 4.50 -2.47 -2.63
C ALA A 189 4.47 -2.00 -1.17
N PRO A 190 4.70 -2.87 -0.17
CA PRO A 190 4.66 -2.48 1.25
C PRO A 190 5.90 -1.73 1.72
N GLY A 191 6.95 -1.62 0.88
CA GLY A 191 8.24 -1.01 1.24
C GLY A 191 8.22 0.51 1.36
N TYR A 192 9.38 1.05 1.72
CA TYR A 192 9.66 2.49 1.76
C TYR A 192 10.30 2.95 0.44
N PHE A 193 11.47 3.64 0.51
CA PHE A 193 12.30 3.90 -0.66
C PHE A 193 13.15 2.65 -0.95
N THR A 194 12.91 2.02 -2.09
CA THR A 194 13.76 0.94 -2.58
C THR A 194 14.60 1.48 -3.73
N LEU A 195 15.91 1.36 -3.64
CA LEU A 195 16.86 1.88 -4.61
C LEU A 195 17.61 0.74 -5.31
N PRO A 196 18.10 0.96 -6.55
CA PRO A 196 18.94 -0.02 -7.23
C PRO A 196 20.18 -0.38 -6.41
N ALA A 197 20.51 -1.67 -6.32
CA ALA A 197 21.65 -2.15 -5.53
C ALA A 197 23.00 -1.53 -5.93
N ALA A 198 23.16 -1.11 -7.18
CA ALA A 198 24.34 -0.43 -7.67
C ALA A 198 24.63 0.89 -6.94
N LEU A 199 23.60 1.57 -6.44
CA LEU A 199 23.73 2.84 -5.74
C LEU A 199 24.32 2.71 -4.32
N LYS A 200 24.44 1.52 -3.76
CA LYS A 200 25.12 1.28 -2.46
C LYS A 200 26.54 1.84 -2.41
N GLN A 201 27.23 1.88 -3.55
CA GLN A 201 28.63 2.29 -3.61
C GLN A 201 28.82 3.80 -3.83
N THR A 202 27.76 4.50 -4.27
CA THR A 202 27.83 5.90 -4.67
C THR A 202 27.07 6.84 -3.75
N LEU A 203 26.04 6.33 -3.07
CA LEU A 203 25.26 7.14 -2.12
C LEU A 203 26.00 7.34 -0.80
N PRO A 204 25.89 8.54 -0.21
CA PRO A 204 26.39 8.80 1.14
C PRO A 204 25.49 8.10 2.16
N LEU A 205 25.97 7.00 2.73
CA LEU A 205 25.25 6.23 3.74
C LEU A 205 25.86 6.48 5.12
N GLN A 206 25.00 6.57 6.16
CA GLN A 206 25.45 6.73 7.55
C GLN A 206 26.02 5.42 8.12
N ASP A 207 25.53 4.29 7.61
CA ASP A 207 25.91 2.95 8.06
C ASP A 207 26.11 2.01 6.85
N THR A 208 26.79 0.91 7.09
CA THR A 208 26.95 -0.13 6.07
C THR A 208 25.59 -0.84 5.86
N PRO A 209 25.14 -1.03 4.60
CA PRO A 209 23.91 -1.76 4.33
C PRO A 209 23.90 -3.13 5.01
N ALA A 210 22.88 -3.39 5.81
CA ALA A 210 22.69 -4.62 6.55
C ALA A 210 21.49 -5.40 6.01
N ARG A 211 21.62 -6.73 5.93
CA ARG A 211 20.51 -7.59 5.53
C ARG A 211 19.37 -7.52 6.54
N THR A 212 18.20 -7.10 6.09
CA THR A 212 17.00 -6.96 6.93
C THR A 212 15.87 -7.92 6.57
N GLY A 213 15.97 -8.60 5.41
CA GLY A 213 14.93 -9.52 4.99
C GLY A 213 15.12 -10.07 3.60
N THR A 214 14.03 -10.56 3.05
CA THR A 214 13.91 -11.03 1.67
C THR A 214 12.63 -10.46 1.05
N ALA A 215 12.65 -10.23 -0.26
CA ALA A 215 11.49 -9.88 -1.06
C ALA A 215 11.20 -11.00 -2.07
N GLU A 216 9.95 -11.41 -2.13
CA GLU A 216 9.48 -12.32 -3.19
C GLU A 216 9.09 -11.49 -4.41
N LEU A 217 9.86 -11.63 -5.50
CA LEU A 217 9.54 -11.05 -6.80
C LEU A 217 9.19 -12.18 -7.76
N THR A 218 8.49 -11.88 -8.85
CA THR A 218 8.24 -12.87 -9.90
C THR A 218 9.58 -13.34 -10.47
N GLY A 219 9.98 -14.55 -10.10
CA GLY A 219 11.28 -15.12 -10.53
C GLY A 219 12.20 -15.50 -9.39
N GLY A 220 11.85 -15.23 -8.14
CA GLY A 220 12.58 -15.73 -6.99
C GLY A 220 12.59 -14.82 -5.77
N THR A 221 13.26 -15.33 -4.75
CA THR A 221 13.51 -14.64 -3.49
C THR A 221 14.77 -13.80 -3.61
N HIS A 222 14.68 -12.52 -3.33
CA HIS A 222 15.78 -11.54 -3.36
C HIS A 222 16.15 -11.08 -1.97
N THR A 223 17.43 -10.83 -1.74
CA THR A 223 17.90 -10.26 -0.46
C THR A 223 17.56 -8.79 -0.41
N VAL A 224 17.04 -8.34 0.74
CA VAL A 224 16.80 -6.93 1.05
C VAL A 224 17.82 -6.50 2.09
N GLU A 225 18.59 -5.45 1.76
CA GLU A 225 19.49 -4.76 2.68
C GLU A 225 18.99 -3.34 2.89
N THR A 226 19.16 -2.81 4.10
CA THR A 226 18.79 -1.42 4.40
C THR A 226 19.96 -0.67 4.99
N ALA A 227 20.00 0.63 4.72
CA ALA A 227 20.91 1.58 5.34
C ALA A 227 20.20 2.93 5.53
N ARG A 228 20.73 3.78 6.38
CA ARG A 228 20.28 5.14 6.53
C ARG A 228 21.07 6.04 5.56
N LEU A 229 20.36 6.84 4.76
CA LEU A 229 20.99 7.85 3.90
C LEU A 229 21.57 8.96 4.79
N ASN A 230 22.71 9.51 4.41
CA ASN A 230 23.26 10.73 4.96
C ASN A 230 22.97 11.86 3.98
N GLY A 231 21.76 12.39 4.03
CA GLY A 231 21.27 13.37 3.08
C GLY A 231 19.76 13.28 2.89
N GLU A 232 19.28 13.87 1.82
CA GLU A 232 17.85 14.04 1.60
C GLU A 232 17.37 13.25 0.37
N ILE A 233 16.09 12.88 0.39
CA ILE A 233 15.36 12.48 -0.80
C ILE A 233 14.30 13.54 -1.07
N GLU A 234 14.31 14.08 -2.30
CA GLU A 234 13.38 15.12 -2.72
C GLU A 234 12.61 14.73 -3.99
N PHE A 235 11.31 14.99 -4.01
CA PHE A 235 10.45 14.88 -5.20
C PHE A 235 9.17 15.68 -5.01
N ALA A 236 8.59 16.20 -6.07
CA ALA A 236 7.52 17.18 -6.02
C ALA A 236 7.92 18.31 -5.03
N ASP A 237 7.06 18.64 -4.07
CA ASP A 237 7.37 19.62 -3.02
C ASP A 237 7.71 18.95 -1.67
N LEU A 238 8.13 17.68 -1.71
CA LEU A 238 8.40 16.87 -0.51
C LEU A 238 9.90 16.67 -0.31
N ARG A 239 10.31 16.69 0.97
CA ARG A 239 11.66 16.44 1.43
C ARG A 239 11.65 15.44 2.58
N PHE A 240 12.53 14.45 2.51
CA PHE A 240 12.75 13.41 3.52
C PHE A 240 14.20 13.44 3.97
N GLU A 241 14.44 13.86 5.20
CA GLU A 241 15.78 13.98 5.79
C GLU A 241 16.26 12.64 6.32
N ASP A 242 17.47 12.24 5.96
CA ASP A 242 18.11 11.01 6.41
C ASP A 242 17.22 9.76 6.40
N PRO A 243 16.48 9.48 5.33
CA PRO A 243 15.55 8.36 5.32
C PRO A 243 16.29 7.00 5.34
N THR A 244 15.63 5.99 5.89
CA THR A 244 16.07 4.60 5.65
C THR A 244 15.71 4.20 4.23
N VAL A 245 16.69 3.72 3.49
CA VAL A 245 16.55 3.21 2.12
C VAL A 245 16.80 1.71 2.08
N ALA A 246 16.07 1.01 1.22
CA ALA A 246 16.26 -0.40 0.96
C ALA A 246 16.97 -0.61 -0.38
N PHE A 247 17.77 -1.66 -0.45
CA PHE A 247 18.41 -2.12 -1.66
C PHE A 247 18.01 -3.58 -1.90
N ILE A 248 17.46 -3.86 -3.07
CA ILE A 248 17.11 -5.23 -3.48
C ILE A 248 18.10 -5.68 -4.53
N ASP A 249 18.68 -6.86 -4.31
CA ASP A 249 19.58 -7.51 -5.26
C ASP A 249 18.77 -8.10 -6.42
N SER A 250 18.36 -7.21 -7.32
CA SER A 250 17.64 -7.52 -8.55
C SER A 250 18.30 -6.80 -9.72
N SER A 251 18.00 -7.21 -10.93
CA SER A 251 18.52 -6.59 -12.16
C SER A 251 17.87 -5.25 -12.51
N THR A 252 16.99 -4.72 -11.63
CA THR A 252 16.33 -3.44 -11.90
C THR A 252 17.31 -2.26 -11.76
N THR A 253 17.22 -1.33 -12.69
CA THR A 253 17.96 -0.06 -12.66
C THR A 253 17.13 1.09 -12.10
N ARG A 254 15.88 0.82 -11.71
CA ARG A 254 14.94 1.79 -11.15
C ARG A 254 14.67 1.51 -9.70
N GLY A 255 14.45 2.58 -8.95
CA GLY A 255 13.94 2.49 -7.58
C GLY A 255 12.43 2.31 -7.55
N ASN A 256 11.90 2.24 -6.34
CA ASN A 256 10.47 2.13 -6.07
C ASN A 256 10.11 2.94 -4.82
N ILE A 257 8.98 3.65 -4.88
CA ILE A 257 8.38 4.31 -3.71
C ILE A 257 7.14 3.49 -3.33
N GLY A 258 7.20 2.84 -2.18
CA GLY A 258 6.12 1.97 -1.70
C GLY A 258 5.28 2.59 -0.58
N ASN A 259 4.30 1.82 -0.10
CA ASN A 259 3.30 2.25 0.87
C ASN A 259 3.87 2.79 2.18
N GLY A 260 5.05 2.34 2.61
CA GLY A 260 5.68 2.90 3.81
C GLY A 260 5.94 4.41 3.73
N ILE A 261 6.07 4.96 2.52
CA ILE A 261 6.12 6.41 2.27
C ILE A 261 4.73 6.93 1.87
N LEU A 262 4.06 6.24 0.93
CA LEU A 262 2.81 6.69 0.32
C LEU A 262 1.65 6.77 1.31
N ASP A 263 1.70 6.01 2.40
CA ASP A 263 0.70 5.98 3.48
C ASP A 263 0.45 7.33 4.17
N THR A 264 1.37 8.29 4.02
CA THR A 264 1.27 9.64 4.57
C THR A 264 0.93 10.68 3.51
N LEU A 265 0.68 10.24 2.28
CA LEU A 265 0.52 11.11 1.12
C LEU A 265 -0.87 10.99 0.50
N GLU A 266 -1.30 12.08 -0.11
CA GLU A 266 -2.36 12.14 -1.10
C GLU A 266 -1.72 12.20 -2.48
N ILE A 267 -2.12 11.30 -3.36
CA ILE A 267 -1.58 11.16 -4.71
C ILE A 267 -2.73 11.32 -5.70
N SER A 268 -2.63 12.28 -6.60
CA SER A 268 -3.59 12.45 -7.70
C SER A 268 -2.92 12.16 -9.02
N LEU A 269 -3.48 11.24 -9.81
CA LEU A 269 -2.96 10.74 -11.06
C LEU A 269 -3.84 11.16 -12.23
N ASP A 270 -3.31 11.92 -13.17
CA ASP A 270 -3.92 12.27 -14.44
C ASP A 270 -3.18 11.55 -15.59
N GLN A 271 -3.64 10.36 -15.93
CA GLN A 271 -2.98 9.54 -16.96
C GLN A 271 -3.10 10.14 -18.36
N ARG A 272 -4.14 10.96 -18.64
CA ARG A 272 -4.31 11.62 -19.94
C ARG A 272 -3.23 12.64 -20.22
N ASN A 273 -2.87 13.41 -19.19
CA ASN A 273 -1.89 14.48 -19.28
C ASN A 273 -0.50 14.06 -18.79
N ARG A 274 -0.35 12.82 -18.28
CA ARG A 274 0.88 12.29 -17.66
C ARG A 274 1.38 13.20 -16.54
N LEU A 275 0.47 13.61 -15.67
CA LEU A 275 0.74 14.44 -14.52
C LEU A 275 0.41 13.68 -13.24
N ILE A 276 1.19 13.91 -12.23
CA ILE A 276 0.94 13.42 -10.88
C ILE A 276 1.09 14.59 -9.90
N ALA A 277 0.13 14.76 -9.01
CA ALA A 277 0.25 15.65 -7.86
C ALA A 277 0.49 14.81 -6.62
N ILE A 278 1.47 15.20 -5.80
CA ILE A 278 1.82 14.48 -4.59
C ILE A 278 1.89 15.49 -3.44
N HIS A 279 1.07 15.28 -2.42
CA HIS A 279 0.99 16.15 -1.26
C HIS A 279 1.05 15.33 0.04
N ARG A 280 1.39 15.97 1.15
CA ARG A 280 1.15 15.34 2.45
C ARG A 280 -0.35 15.26 2.69
N SER A 281 -0.81 14.08 3.09
CA SER A 281 -2.20 13.91 3.50
C SER A 281 -2.47 14.75 4.75
N ILE A 282 -3.46 15.63 4.66
CA ILE A 282 -3.90 16.46 5.79
C ILE A 282 -5.03 15.70 6.46
N PRO A 283 -4.91 15.29 7.74
CA PRO A 283 -5.98 14.62 8.44
C PRO A 283 -7.27 15.44 8.39
N GLN A 284 -8.32 14.89 7.78
CA GLN A 284 -9.64 15.48 7.84
C GLN A 284 -10.26 15.12 9.20
N GLU A 285 -10.61 16.14 9.98
CA GLU A 285 -11.48 15.92 11.15
C GLU A 285 -12.82 15.41 10.59
N HIS A 286 -13.12 14.13 10.82
CA HIS A 286 -14.43 13.59 10.50
C HIS A 286 -15.47 14.36 11.32
N SER A 287 -16.24 15.20 10.67
CA SER A 287 -17.43 15.82 11.26
C SER A 287 -18.52 14.75 11.40
N SER A 288 -18.36 13.84 12.34
CA SER A 288 -19.48 13.09 12.87
C SER A 288 -20.40 14.11 13.53
N GLN A 289 -21.61 14.31 12.97
CA GLN A 289 -22.63 15.14 13.58
C GLN A 289 -22.83 14.70 15.03
N PRO A 290 -22.84 15.60 16.00
CA PRO A 290 -22.98 15.23 17.40
C PRO A 290 -24.47 14.93 17.68
N THR A 291 -24.80 13.68 17.90
CA THR A 291 -25.94 13.33 18.76
C THR A 291 -25.47 13.59 20.19
N GLY A 292 -26.11 14.61 20.81
CA GLY A 292 -25.77 15.30 22.03
C GLY A 292 -25.25 14.45 23.18
N GLU A 293 -24.05 14.82 23.62
CA GLU A 293 -23.66 14.96 25.03
C GLU A 293 -22.29 15.70 25.05
N PRO A 294 -22.00 16.62 25.98
CA PRO A 294 -20.79 17.43 25.94
C PRO A 294 -19.56 16.61 26.31
N ARG A 295 -18.73 16.26 25.32
CA ARG A 295 -17.38 15.71 25.55
C ARG A 295 -16.38 16.87 25.74
N VAL A 296 -15.71 16.83 26.88
CA VAL A 296 -14.56 17.70 27.20
C VAL A 296 -13.47 17.45 26.18
N VAL A 297 -13.20 18.46 25.34
CA VAL A 297 -12.11 18.43 24.35
C VAL A 297 -10.80 18.73 25.09
N MET A 298 -10.01 17.71 25.38
CA MET A 298 -8.60 17.90 25.73
C MET A 298 -7.80 18.16 24.45
N ARG A 299 -7.37 19.40 24.27
CA ARG A 299 -6.41 19.81 23.25
C ARG A 299 -5.08 19.09 23.52
N ARG A 300 -4.75 18.07 22.70
CA ARG A 300 -3.38 17.53 22.68
C ARG A 300 -2.47 18.53 21.98
N VAL A 301 -1.63 19.18 22.74
CA VAL A 301 -0.45 19.87 22.24
C VAL A 301 0.51 18.81 21.71
N ALA A 302 0.99 18.95 20.47
CA ALA A 302 2.00 18.09 19.91
C ALA A 302 3.27 18.14 20.79
N GLY A 303 3.49 17.10 21.57
CA GLY A 303 4.74 16.86 22.27
C GLY A 303 5.74 16.18 21.33
N PRO A 304 7.04 16.17 21.67
CA PRO A 304 8.09 15.57 20.85
C PRO A 304 7.76 14.08 20.59
N GLN A 305 7.93 13.66 19.33
CA GLN A 305 7.69 12.27 18.90
C GLN A 305 8.64 11.37 19.69
N THR A 306 8.11 10.59 20.61
CA THR A 306 8.83 9.51 21.26
C THR A 306 9.14 8.43 20.22
N PRO A 307 10.38 7.91 20.19
CA PRO A 307 10.74 6.85 19.25
C PRO A 307 9.83 5.63 19.45
N ARG A 308 9.29 5.11 18.36
CA ARG A 308 8.47 3.88 18.37
C ARG A 308 9.30 2.75 18.97
N ARG A 309 8.78 2.12 20.03
CA ARG A 309 9.42 0.99 20.69
C ARG A 309 9.55 -0.17 19.71
N ARG A 310 10.78 -0.60 19.41
CA ARG A 310 11.04 -1.85 18.70
C ARG A 310 11.19 -2.97 19.72
N LEU A 311 10.16 -3.77 19.87
CA LEU A 311 10.16 -4.91 20.79
C LEU A 311 11.18 -5.99 20.37
N GLY A 312 11.45 -6.12 19.07
CA GLY A 312 12.34 -7.17 18.54
C GLY A 312 11.72 -8.57 18.68
N ILE A 313 10.41 -8.67 18.49
CA ILE A 313 9.66 -9.91 18.57
C ILE A 313 8.92 -10.15 17.25
N ARG A 314 8.95 -11.38 16.77
CA ARG A 314 8.19 -11.82 15.60
C ARG A 314 7.09 -12.77 16.05
N PHE A 315 5.88 -12.55 15.56
CA PHE A 315 4.73 -13.40 15.85
C PHE A 315 4.37 -14.27 14.65
N GLN A 316 3.82 -15.45 14.94
CA GLN A 316 3.16 -16.34 13.99
C GLN A 316 1.70 -16.52 14.42
N GLY A 317 0.77 -16.57 13.45
CA GLY A 317 -0.67 -16.59 13.70
C GLY A 317 -1.27 -15.19 13.68
N THR A 318 -2.59 -15.13 13.77
CA THR A 318 -3.37 -13.89 13.77
C THR A 318 -4.16 -13.74 15.06
N PRO A 319 -4.22 -12.54 15.66
CA PRO A 319 -5.18 -12.28 16.73
C PRO A 319 -6.61 -12.48 16.19
N GLY A 320 -7.53 -12.91 17.01
CA GLY A 320 -8.91 -13.27 16.58
C GLY A 320 -9.04 -14.65 15.91
N GLY A 321 -7.95 -15.25 15.44
CA GLY A 321 -7.90 -16.57 14.77
C GLY A 321 -7.45 -17.74 15.65
N GLY A 322 -7.33 -17.54 16.94
CA GLY A 322 -7.13 -18.60 17.93
C GLY A 322 -5.73 -18.78 18.51
N GLN A 323 -4.64 -18.41 17.88
CA GLN A 323 -3.31 -18.55 18.50
C GLN A 323 -2.28 -17.54 17.96
N LEU A 324 -1.79 -16.67 18.83
CA LEU A 324 -0.64 -15.79 18.57
C LEU A 324 0.59 -16.37 19.23
N ILE A 325 1.56 -16.82 18.44
CA ILE A 325 2.76 -17.52 18.92
C ILE A 325 4.01 -16.67 18.62
N VAL A 326 4.94 -16.60 19.54
CA VAL A 326 6.25 -15.99 19.30
C VAL A 326 7.05 -16.88 18.34
N ALA A 327 7.23 -16.42 17.10
CA ALA A 327 8.02 -17.11 16.09
C ALA A 327 9.53 -16.91 16.27
N GLY A 328 9.92 -15.81 16.92
CA GLY A 328 11.32 -15.51 17.20
C GLY A 328 11.48 -14.22 17.99
N VAL A 329 12.63 -14.07 18.62
CA VAL A 329 13.06 -12.90 19.40
C VAL A 329 14.43 -12.47 18.89
N ASP A 330 14.59 -11.19 18.62
CA ASP A 330 15.84 -10.66 18.09
C ASP A 330 16.88 -10.54 19.22
N PRO A 331 18.12 -10.98 19.00
CA PRO A 331 19.18 -10.86 20.01
C PRO A 331 19.42 -9.42 20.44
N GLY A 332 19.57 -9.19 21.74
CA GLY A 332 19.77 -7.87 22.34
C GLY A 332 18.51 -6.99 22.43
N SER A 333 17.35 -7.50 21.97
CA SER A 333 16.08 -6.74 21.96
C SER A 333 15.47 -6.59 23.35
N ILE A 334 14.52 -5.64 23.48
CA ILE A 334 13.71 -5.46 24.68
C ILE A 334 12.97 -6.77 25.03
N SER A 335 12.47 -7.49 24.03
CA SER A 335 11.76 -8.76 24.27
C SER A 335 12.67 -9.89 24.74
N GLU A 336 13.92 -9.96 24.27
CA GLU A 336 14.88 -10.92 24.81
C GLU A 336 15.20 -10.62 26.27
N GLN A 337 15.48 -9.34 26.57
CA GLN A 337 15.77 -8.90 27.95
C GLN A 337 14.58 -9.12 28.90
N ALA A 338 13.36 -8.97 28.38
CA ALA A 338 12.12 -9.24 29.14
C ALA A 338 11.85 -10.75 29.31
N GLY A 339 12.58 -11.63 28.58
CA GLY A 339 12.52 -13.06 28.75
C GLY A 339 11.57 -13.81 27.82
N PHE A 340 11.13 -13.21 26.72
CA PHE A 340 10.38 -13.92 25.66
C PHE A 340 11.23 -14.98 24.99
N ARG A 341 10.59 -16.04 24.51
CA ARG A 341 11.23 -17.12 23.76
C ARG A 341 10.36 -17.55 22.58
N ALA A 342 11.00 -18.04 21.53
CA ALA A 342 10.27 -18.69 20.44
C ALA A 342 9.45 -19.87 20.99
N GLY A 343 8.20 -19.99 20.55
CA GLY A 343 7.23 -20.96 21.01
C GLY A 343 6.29 -20.47 22.13
N ASP A 344 6.51 -19.29 22.71
CA ASP A 344 5.58 -18.70 23.67
C ASP A 344 4.24 -18.43 23.01
N ARG A 345 3.14 -18.88 23.60
CA ARG A 345 1.78 -18.61 23.13
C ARG A 345 1.20 -17.43 23.91
N ILE A 346 0.92 -16.34 23.22
CA ILE A 346 0.37 -15.13 23.84
C ILE A 346 -1.12 -15.32 24.06
N ILE A 347 -1.57 -15.17 25.31
CA ILE A 347 -2.97 -15.34 25.73
C ILE A 347 -3.67 -13.99 25.80
N ALA A 348 -3.02 -12.98 26.42
CA ALA A 348 -3.57 -11.64 26.54
C ALA A 348 -2.48 -10.58 26.55
N ILE A 349 -2.82 -9.35 26.14
CA ILE A 349 -1.97 -8.15 26.18
C ILE A 349 -2.74 -7.04 26.91
N ASN A 350 -2.17 -6.51 28.00
CA ASN A 350 -2.82 -5.52 28.88
C ASN A 350 -4.23 -5.98 29.30
N ASP A 351 -4.33 -7.23 29.76
CA ASP A 351 -5.56 -7.90 30.21
C ASP A 351 -6.65 -8.07 29.12
N ARG A 352 -6.35 -7.75 27.84
CA ARG A 352 -7.22 -8.04 26.69
C ARG A 352 -6.83 -9.38 26.07
N PRO A 353 -7.74 -10.35 25.98
CA PRO A 353 -7.50 -11.63 25.32
C PRO A 353 -7.07 -11.44 23.85
N CYS A 354 -6.09 -12.19 23.38
CA CYS A 354 -5.65 -12.13 21.98
C CYS A 354 -6.75 -12.55 20.99
N GLU A 355 -7.74 -13.31 21.44
CA GLU A 355 -8.90 -13.72 20.65
C GLU A 355 -9.84 -12.53 20.33
N GLU A 356 -9.80 -11.46 21.13
CA GLU A 356 -10.61 -10.26 21.00
C GLU A 356 -9.87 -9.11 20.29
N LEU A 357 -8.57 -9.28 20.03
CA LEU A 357 -7.76 -8.27 19.35
C LEU A 357 -7.80 -8.50 17.82
N ASP A 358 -7.96 -7.44 17.07
CA ASP A 358 -7.65 -7.47 15.64
C ASP A 358 -6.17 -7.13 15.37
N VAL A 359 -5.72 -7.30 14.12
CA VAL A 359 -4.31 -7.07 13.71
C VAL A 359 -3.90 -5.60 13.91
N ASN A 360 -4.82 -4.65 13.71
CA ASN A 360 -4.54 -3.21 13.84
C ASN A 360 -4.45 -2.80 15.31
N GLU A 361 -5.33 -3.35 16.15
CA GLU A 361 -5.28 -3.15 17.60
C GLU A 361 -3.99 -3.73 18.19
N LEU A 362 -3.59 -4.93 17.76
CA LEU A 362 -2.32 -5.53 18.14
C LEU A 362 -1.14 -4.63 17.70
N GLY A 363 -1.14 -4.18 16.44
CA GLY A 363 -0.10 -3.28 15.93
C GLY A 363 -0.02 -1.96 16.71
N SER A 364 -1.17 -1.39 17.08
CA SER A 364 -1.26 -0.16 17.88
C SER A 364 -0.75 -0.35 19.31
N LEU A 365 -1.09 -1.46 19.94
CA LEU A 365 -0.60 -1.82 21.27
C LEU A 365 0.91 -2.00 21.27
N LEU A 366 1.45 -2.77 20.31
CA LEU A 366 2.89 -3.07 20.22
C LEU A 366 3.74 -1.87 19.81
N GLY A 367 3.20 -0.95 19.01
CA GLY A 367 3.85 0.28 18.57
C GLY A 367 3.74 1.46 19.54
N GLY A 368 2.95 1.35 20.60
CA GLY A 368 2.69 2.41 21.57
C GLY A 368 3.87 2.62 22.55
N ALA A 369 3.87 3.78 23.24
CA ALA A 369 4.86 4.15 24.27
C ALA A 369 4.48 3.66 25.67
N SER A 370 3.30 3.07 25.85
CA SER A 370 2.82 2.60 27.17
C SER A 370 3.44 1.25 27.54
N PRO A 371 3.66 0.96 28.83
CA PRO A 371 4.08 -0.37 29.28
C PRO A 371 3.13 -1.44 28.78
N LEU A 372 3.68 -2.59 28.41
CA LEU A 372 2.91 -3.74 27.95
C LEU A 372 3.04 -4.88 28.92
N ARG A 373 1.91 -5.46 29.29
CA ARG A 373 1.86 -6.69 30.10
C ARG A 373 1.36 -7.82 29.22
N PHE A 374 2.19 -8.85 29.04
CA PHE A 374 1.84 -10.04 28.27
C PHE A 374 1.54 -11.20 29.21
N GLN A 375 0.39 -11.82 29.04
CA GLN A 375 0.08 -13.13 29.63
C GLN A 375 0.32 -14.17 28.53
N LEU A 376 1.14 -15.16 28.82
CA LEU A 376 1.54 -16.17 27.85
C LEU A 376 1.61 -17.56 28.48
N GLU A 377 1.59 -18.57 27.63
CA GLU A 377 1.78 -19.96 28.00
C GLU A 377 3.09 -20.47 27.37
N ARG A 378 3.93 -21.10 28.20
CA ARG A 378 5.19 -21.75 27.81
C ARG A 378 5.23 -23.13 28.40
N ASN A 379 5.31 -24.18 27.56
CA ASN A 379 5.36 -25.60 28.00
C ASN A 379 4.23 -25.99 28.96
N GLY A 380 3.03 -25.39 28.79
CA GLY A 380 1.84 -25.64 29.65
C GLY A 380 1.83 -24.82 30.94
N GLU A 381 2.80 -23.97 31.21
CA GLU A 381 2.82 -23.05 32.34
C GLU A 381 2.42 -21.64 31.94
N SER A 382 1.58 -20.98 32.75
CA SER A 382 1.21 -19.57 32.55
C SER A 382 2.29 -18.65 33.10
N LEU A 383 2.70 -17.68 32.30
CA LEU A 383 3.70 -16.69 32.63
C LEU A 383 3.18 -15.28 32.35
N VAL A 384 3.70 -14.29 33.09
CA VAL A 384 3.46 -12.87 32.83
C VAL A 384 4.79 -12.20 32.56
N ILE A 385 4.87 -11.46 31.44
CA ILE A 385 6.03 -10.65 31.07
C ILE A 385 5.59 -9.19 30.96
N ASP A 386 6.23 -8.33 31.72
CA ASP A 386 6.04 -6.88 31.65
C ASP A 386 7.17 -6.26 30.81
N VAL A 387 6.83 -5.45 29.82
CA VAL A 387 7.75 -4.72 28.95
C VAL A 387 7.55 -3.23 29.19
N GLN A 388 8.58 -2.57 29.68
CA GLN A 388 8.56 -1.13 30.01
C GLN A 388 8.93 -0.25 28.80
#